data_215af42af3f821e14e3b9a0a362be540
#
_entry.id   215af42af3f821e14e3b9a0a362be540
#
_cell.length_a   1.000
_cell.length_b   1.000
_cell.length_c   1.000
_cell.angle_alpha   90.00
_cell.angle_beta   90.00
_cell.angle_gamma   90.00
#
_symmetry.space_group_name_H-M   'P 1'
#
loop_
_entity.id
_entity.type
_entity.pdbx_description
1 polymer ?
#
loop_
_entity_poly.entity_id
_entity_poly.type
_entity_poly.pdbx_seq_one_letter_code
_entity_poly.pdbx_strand_id
1 'polypeptide(L)'
;MTSVSLGMPSAPPPVLAPRRKTRQIKVGSVGVGSDSPISVQSMTTTPTTDINATLQQIAELTASGCDIVRVACPSADDAEALPIIARKSQIPVIADIHFQPKYVFAAIEAGCAAVRVNPGNIRKFDDQVKEIARAAKDHGTSIRIGINAGSLEPGILKKYGKATPEALVESAVWEASLFEEHGFHDFKISVKHNDPVIMVAAYEMLAEKGDWPLHLGVTEAGPAFQGTIKSATAFGALLSRGIGDTIRVSLSAPPVEEIKVGNQILQSLNLRPRKLEIVSCPSCGRAQVDVYTLAEQVTAGLEGMEIPLRVAVMGCVVNGPGEAREADLGVASGNGKGQIFVKGQVIKTVPESEIVETLIEEAMRIAEEMGEADGEDAVKGSPVVSVS
;
A
#
# COMPACT_ATOMS: atom_id res chain seq x y z
N MET A 1 19.07 11.18 47.44
CA MET A 1 19.62 11.76 46.22
C MET A 1 18.46 11.96 45.27
N THR A 2 17.98 13.17 45.15
CA THR A 2 16.91 13.53 44.23
C THR A 2 17.50 13.60 42.81
N SER A 3 17.08 12.69 41.94
CA SER A 3 17.43 12.75 40.52
C SER A 3 16.80 14.00 39.91
N VAL A 4 17.62 14.93 39.47
CA VAL A 4 17.19 16.09 38.69
C VAL A 4 16.82 15.56 37.29
N SER A 5 15.54 15.54 36.97
CA SER A 5 15.06 15.30 35.61
C SER A 5 15.51 16.49 34.74
N LEU A 6 16.43 16.26 33.84
CA LEU A 6 16.97 17.27 32.93
C LEU A 6 15.99 17.62 31.80
N GLY A 7 14.68 17.63 32.05
CA GLY A 7 13.69 18.14 31.09
C GLY A 7 13.80 17.54 29.69
N MET A 8 14.10 16.25 29.58
CA MET A 8 13.94 15.57 28.30
C MET A 8 12.50 15.77 27.87
N PRO A 9 12.24 16.29 26.69
CA PRO A 9 10.87 16.43 26.22
C PRO A 9 10.20 15.06 26.31
N SER A 10 8.98 15.05 26.89
CA SER A 10 8.12 13.88 26.76
C SER A 10 8.12 13.46 25.29
N ALA A 11 8.19 12.15 25.04
CA ALA A 11 8.15 11.66 23.67
C ALA A 11 7.10 12.46 22.86
N PRO A 12 7.46 13.02 21.71
CA PRO A 12 6.50 13.80 20.93
C PRO A 12 5.24 12.95 20.72
N PRO A 13 4.05 13.55 20.78
CA PRO A 13 2.82 12.80 20.55
C PRO A 13 2.96 12.06 19.22
N PRO A 14 2.44 10.83 19.10
CA PRO A 14 2.55 10.07 17.88
C PRO A 14 2.04 10.92 16.72
N VAL A 15 2.85 11.07 15.68
CA VAL A 15 2.52 11.86 14.48
C VAL A 15 1.28 11.31 13.78
N LEU A 16 1.02 10.01 13.96
CA LEU A 16 -0.14 9.33 13.41
C LEU A 16 -1.27 9.29 14.44
N ALA A 17 -2.45 9.74 14.03
CA ALA A 17 -3.66 9.51 14.78
C ALA A 17 -3.99 7.99 14.83
N PRO A 18 -4.67 7.52 15.90
CA PRO A 18 -5.21 6.17 15.92
C PRO A 18 -6.09 5.92 14.68
N ARG A 19 -6.04 4.70 14.14
CA ARG A 19 -6.89 4.35 13.00
C ARG A 19 -8.37 4.52 13.34
N ARG A 20 -9.11 5.18 12.43
CA ARG A 20 -10.56 5.31 12.50
C ARG A 20 -11.20 3.92 12.61
N LYS A 21 -12.11 3.73 13.53
CA LYS A 21 -12.84 2.46 13.67
C LYS A 21 -13.72 2.24 12.45
N THR A 22 -13.50 1.13 11.77
CA THR A 22 -14.28 0.69 10.62
C THR A 22 -14.72 -0.75 10.82
N ARG A 23 -15.83 -1.12 10.18
CA ARG A 23 -16.26 -2.53 10.15
C ARG A 23 -15.21 -3.39 9.45
N GLN A 24 -15.16 -4.66 9.81
CA GLN A 24 -14.26 -5.62 9.18
C GLN A 24 -14.98 -6.34 8.05
N ILE A 25 -14.39 -6.35 6.87
CA ILE A 25 -14.82 -7.17 5.74
C ILE A 25 -13.66 -8.05 5.28
N LYS A 26 -13.94 -8.98 4.39
CA LYS A 26 -12.92 -9.82 3.77
C LYS A 26 -12.91 -9.65 2.25
N VAL A 27 -11.72 -9.65 1.68
CA VAL A 27 -11.49 -9.81 0.24
C VAL A 27 -10.73 -11.12 0.07
N GLY A 28 -11.46 -12.22 -0.05
CA GLY A 28 -10.87 -13.55 0.02
C GLY A 28 -10.19 -13.80 1.37
N SER A 29 -8.88 -14.08 1.33
CA SER A 29 -8.05 -14.28 2.52
C SER A 29 -7.61 -12.98 3.20
N VAL A 30 -7.75 -11.83 2.55
CA VAL A 30 -7.27 -10.53 3.06
C VAL A 30 -8.37 -9.83 3.85
N GLY A 31 -8.10 -9.56 5.14
CA GLY A 31 -8.95 -8.71 5.97
C GLY A 31 -8.83 -7.24 5.58
N VAL A 32 -9.94 -6.50 5.60
CA VAL A 32 -10.00 -5.07 5.30
C VAL A 32 -10.87 -4.36 6.33
N GLY A 33 -10.30 -3.39 7.00
CA GLY A 33 -10.93 -2.63 8.08
C GLY A 33 -9.91 -2.22 9.15
N SER A 34 -10.38 -1.56 10.22
CA SER A 34 -9.48 -0.99 11.24
C SER A 34 -8.61 -2.00 11.96
N ASP A 35 -9.05 -3.25 12.06
CA ASP A 35 -8.37 -4.31 12.82
C ASP A 35 -7.45 -5.18 11.93
N SER A 36 -7.36 -4.84 10.64
CA SER A 36 -6.49 -5.50 9.66
C SER A 36 -5.39 -4.54 9.19
N PRO A 37 -4.21 -5.04 8.77
CA PRO A 37 -3.19 -4.21 8.12
C PRO A 37 -3.74 -3.50 6.87
N ILE A 38 -3.22 -2.33 6.56
CA ILE A 38 -3.58 -1.61 5.33
C ILE A 38 -3.03 -2.38 4.13
N SER A 39 -3.92 -2.85 3.26
CA SER A 39 -3.54 -3.62 2.07
C SER A 39 -3.19 -2.74 0.87
N VAL A 40 -2.21 -3.17 0.08
CA VAL A 40 -1.82 -2.55 -1.17
C VAL A 40 -2.42 -3.33 -2.33
N GLN A 41 -3.19 -2.64 -3.16
CA GLN A 41 -3.84 -3.20 -4.35
C GLN A 41 -3.23 -2.62 -5.62
N SER A 42 -3.09 -3.44 -6.66
CA SER A 42 -2.86 -2.96 -8.02
C SER A 42 -3.88 -3.56 -9.00
N MET A 43 -3.65 -3.34 -10.29
CA MET A 43 -4.53 -3.80 -11.36
C MET A 43 -3.69 -4.31 -12.52
N THR A 44 -4.11 -5.41 -13.15
CA THR A 44 -3.48 -5.89 -14.38
C THR A 44 -3.74 -4.93 -15.55
N THR A 45 -2.79 -4.89 -16.46
CA THR A 45 -2.87 -4.14 -17.72
C THR A 45 -3.02 -5.06 -18.95
N THR A 46 -2.89 -6.36 -18.73
CA THR A 46 -3.12 -7.39 -19.76
C THR A 46 -4.60 -7.49 -20.09
N PRO A 47 -4.98 -7.83 -21.34
CA PRO A 47 -6.35 -8.26 -21.64
C PRO A 47 -6.74 -9.44 -20.74
N THR A 48 -7.88 -9.37 -20.07
CA THR A 48 -8.32 -10.43 -19.14
C THR A 48 -8.59 -11.74 -19.87
N THR A 49 -8.97 -11.69 -21.15
CA THR A 49 -9.10 -12.84 -22.04
C THR A 49 -7.79 -13.60 -22.28
N ASP A 50 -6.63 -12.93 -22.15
CA ASP A 50 -5.33 -13.61 -22.13
C ASP A 50 -5.01 -14.08 -20.70
N ILE A 51 -5.56 -15.23 -20.37
CA ILE A 51 -5.44 -15.82 -19.01
C ILE A 51 -3.98 -16.03 -18.61
N ASN A 52 -3.12 -16.47 -19.54
CA ASN A 52 -1.72 -16.76 -19.21
C ASN A 52 -0.93 -15.49 -18.93
N ALA A 53 -1.05 -14.46 -19.79
CA ALA A 53 -0.40 -13.18 -19.55
C ALA A 53 -0.92 -12.51 -18.27
N THR A 54 -2.22 -12.61 -18.01
CA THR A 54 -2.83 -12.06 -16.80
C THR A 54 -2.33 -12.76 -15.53
N LEU A 55 -2.23 -14.08 -15.51
CA LEU A 55 -1.70 -14.85 -14.38
C LEU A 55 -0.20 -14.58 -14.17
N GLN A 56 0.57 -14.44 -15.25
CA GLN A 56 1.98 -14.06 -15.17
C GLN A 56 2.14 -12.69 -14.51
N GLN A 57 1.37 -11.69 -14.95
CA GLN A 57 1.42 -10.36 -14.34
C GLN A 57 0.96 -10.37 -12.87
N ILE A 58 -0.04 -11.18 -12.52
CA ILE A 58 -0.45 -11.36 -11.12
C ILE A 58 0.69 -11.95 -10.29
N ALA A 59 1.45 -12.91 -10.81
CA ALA A 59 2.60 -13.48 -10.13
C ALA A 59 3.70 -12.44 -9.89
N GLU A 60 3.99 -11.60 -10.87
CA GLU A 60 4.95 -10.47 -10.75
C GLU A 60 4.50 -9.45 -9.69
N LEU A 61 3.21 -9.10 -9.68
CA LEU A 61 2.63 -8.22 -8.67
C LEU A 61 2.71 -8.84 -7.27
N THR A 62 2.41 -10.13 -7.15
CA THR A 62 2.50 -10.87 -5.88
C THR A 62 3.92 -10.87 -5.35
N ALA A 63 4.90 -11.18 -6.19
CA ALA A 63 6.33 -11.15 -5.84
C ALA A 63 6.79 -9.75 -5.38
N SER A 64 6.15 -8.68 -5.88
CA SER A 64 6.44 -7.31 -5.46
C SER A 64 5.71 -6.87 -4.18
N GLY A 65 4.92 -7.76 -3.56
CA GLY A 65 4.20 -7.50 -2.31
C GLY A 65 2.81 -6.87 -2.50
N CYS A 66 2.14 -7.17 -3.62
CA CYS A 66 0.73 -6.86 -3.83
C CYS A 66 -0.13 -7.78 -2.97
N ASP A 67 -1.07 -7.22 -2.21
CA ASP A 67 -1.96 -8.01 -1.35
C ASP A 67 -3.24 -8.43 -2.08
N ILE A 68 -3.73 -7.63 -3.02
CA ILE A 68 -4.99 -7.83 -3.75
C ILE A 68 -4.81 -7.34 -5.18
N VAL A 69 -5.24 -8.11 -6.16
CA VAL A 69 -5.20 -7.70 -7.57
C VAL A 69 -6.60 -7.46 -8.12
N ARG A 70 -6.71 -6.49 -9.04
CA ARG A 70 -7.94 -6.21 -9.77
C ARG A 70 -7.74 -6.50 -11.25
N VAL A 71 -8.72 -7.15 -11.88
CA VAL A 71 -8.75 -7.42 -13.32
C VAL A 71 -9.97 -6.76 -13.96
N ALA A 72 -9.84 -6.25 -15.17
CA ALA A 72 -10.96 -5.64 -15.90
C ALA A 72 -11.90 -6.74 -16.43
N CYS A 73 -13.21 -6.46 -16.44
CA CYS A 73 -14.19 -7.35 -17.05
C CYS A 73 -15.23 -6.53 -17.84
N PRO A 74 -14.84 -5.96 -18.99
CA PRO A 74 -15.72 -5.16 -19.82
C PRO A 74 -16.62 -5.99 -20.77
N SER A 75 -16.30 -7.25 -21.03
CA SER A 75 -16.97 -8.10 -22.04
C SER A 75 -17.39 -9.47 -21.47
N ALA A 76 -18.13 -10.22 -22.28
CA ALA A 76 -18.50 -11.60 -21.95
C ALA A 76 -17.28 -12.53 -21.94
N ASP A 77 -16.37 -12.36 -22.89
CA ASP A 77 -15.18 -13.18 -23.01
C ASP A 77 -14.26 -12.98 -21.79
N ASP A 78 -14.19 -11.74 -21.26
CA ASP A 78 -13.48 -11.47 -20.00
C ASP A 78 -14.15 -12.20 -18.83
N ALA A 79 -15.49 -12.19 -18.78
CA ALA A 79 -16.23 -12.88 -17.72
C ALA A 79 -15.99 -14.40 -17.75
N GLU A 80 -15.88 -15.00 -18.96
CA GLU A 80 -15.55 -16.42 -19.13
C GLU A 80 -14.12 -16.77 -18.67
N ALA A 81 -13.19 -15.82 -18.70
CA ALA A 81 -11.82 -16.01 -18.23
C ALA A 81 -11.71 -15.97 -16.69
N LEU A 82 -12.60 -15.25 -16.00
CA LEU A 82 -12.53 -15.02 -14.53
C LEU A 82 -12.43 -16.31 -13.70
N PRO A 83 -13.18 -17.41 -13.96
CA PRO A 83 -13.12 -18.61 -13.12
C PRO A 83 -11.72 -19.24 -13.07
N ILE A 84 -10.98 -19.18 -14.17
CA ILE A 84 -9.64 -19.72 -14.24
C ILE A 84 -8.67 -18.79 -13.52
N ILE A 85 -8.77 -17.47 -13.74
CA ILE A 85 -7.92 -16.48 -13.12
C ILE A 85 -8.12 -16.47 -11.60
N ALA A 86 -9.37 -16.40 -11.13
CA ALA A 86 -9.69 -16.39 -9.70
C ALA A 86 -9.17 -17.64 -8.97
N ARG A 87 -9.30 -18.82 -9.59
CA ARG A 87 -8.85 -20.09 -9.00
C ARG A 87 -7.32 -20.24 -8.97
N LYS A 88 -6.62 -19.73 -10.00
CA LYS A 88 -5.16 -19.91 -10.12
C LYS A 88 -4.34 -18.77 -9.54
N SER A 89 -4.97 -17.64 -9.25
CA SER A 89 -4.29 -16.50 -8.65
C SER A 89 -3.79 -16.83 -7.24
N GLN A 90 -2.56 -16.41 -6.92
CA GLN A 90 -1.97 -16.57 -5.59
C GLN A 90 -2.54 -15.58 -4.57
N ILE A 91 -3.12 -14.47 -5.03
CA ILE A 91 -3.71 -13.41 -4.20
C ILE A 91 -5.17 -13.18 -4.62
N PRO A 92 -6.03 -12.64 -3.73
CA PRO A 92 -7.41 -12.39 -4.03
C PRO A 92 -7.62 -11.53 -5.29
N VAL A 93 -8.56 -11.95 -6.14
CA VAL A 93 -8.90 -11.26 -7.39
C VAL A 93 -10.18 -10.46 -7.21
N ILE A 94 -10.15 -9.20 -7.61
CA ILE A 94 -11.32 -8.31 -7.73
C ILE A 94 -11.67 -8.17 -9.21
N ALA A 95 -12.91 -8.44 -9.59
CA ALA A 95 -13.41 -8.10 -10.92
C ALA A 95 -13.87 -6.64 -10.98
N ASP A 96 -13.43 -5.91 -12.01
CA ASP A 96 -13.78 -4.49 -12.21
C ASP A 96 -14.87 -4.35 -13.27
N ILE A 97 -16.09 -4.09 -12.82
CA ILE A 97 -17.28 -4.00 -13.66
C ILE A 97 -17.67 -2.55 -13.89
N HIS A 98 -17.83 -2.15 -15.16
CA HIS A 98 -18.09 -0.77 -15.53
C HIS A 98 -19.49 -0.49 -16.06
N PHE A 99 -20.08 -1.40 -16.87
CA PHE A 99 -21.26 -1.04 -17.66
C PHE A 99 -22.48 -1.98 -17.50
N GLN A 100 -22.25 -3.25 -17.24
CA GLN A 100 -23.34 -4.22 -17.28
C GLN A 100 -23.47 -5.06 -16.00
N PRO A 101 -24.63 -4.98 -15.32
CA PRO A 101 -24.84 -5.72 -14.09
C PRO A 101 -24.68 -7.25 -14.22
N LYS A 102 -24.96 -7.82 -15.40
CA LYS A 102 -24.79 -9.26 -15.64
C LYS A 102 -23.39 -9.78 -15.36
N TYR A 103 -22.35 -8.92 -15.56
CA TYR A 103 -20.98 -9.30 -15.29
C TYR A 103 -20.65 -9.26 -13.79
N VAL A 104 -21.44 -8.55 -12.97
CA VAL A 104 -21.34 -8.63 -11.50
C VAL A 104 -21.67 -10.05 -11.04
N PHE A 105 -22.79 -10.60 -11.52
CA PHE A 105 -23.19 -11.97 -11.20
C PHE A 105 -22.17 -12.99 -11.72
N ALA A 106 -21.73 -12.84 -12.97
CA ALA A 106 -20.71 -13.74 -13.53
C ALA A 106 -19.39 -13.72 -12.72
N ALA A 107 -18.94 -12.55 -12.24
CA ALA A 107 -17.76 -12.44 -11.42
C ALA A 107 -17.94 -13.07 -10.02
N ILE A 108 -19.10 -12.93 -9.41
CA ILE A 108 -19.46 -13.59 -8.15
C ILE A 108 -19.43 -15.11 -8.32
N GLU A 109 -20.11 -15.62 -9.34
CA GLU A 109 -20.17 -17.06 -9.65
C GLU A 109 -18.80 -17.63 -10.04
N ALA A 110 -17.93 -16.82 -10.67
CA ALA A 110 -16.56 -17.18 -11.00
C ALA A 110 -15.65 -17.35 -9.77
N GLY A 111 -16.11 -16.98 -8.57
CA GLY A 111 -15.33 -17.06 -7.34
C GLY A 111 -14.35 -15.89 -7.15
N CYS A 112 -14.59 -14.73 -7.78
CA CYS A 112 -13.83 -13.52 -7.47
C CYS A 112 -14.06 -13.13 -6.01
N ALA A 113 -12.98 -12.76 -5.31
CA ALA A 113 -13.01 -12.42 -3.90
C ALA A 113 -13.80 -11.14 -3.61
N ALA A 114 -13.86 -10.25 -4.59
CA ALA A 114 -14.71 -9.05 -4.55
C ALA A 114 -15.05 -8.59 -5.97
N VAL A 115 -16.08 -7.74 -6.05
CA VAL A 115 -16.45 -7.06 -7.29
C VAL A 115 -16.41 -5.55 -7.07
N ARG A 116 -15.75 -4.83 -7.96
CA ARG A 116 -15.83 -3.38 -7.98
C ARG A 116 -16.94 -2.96 -8.93
N VAL A 117 -17.86 -2.18 -8.42
CA VAL A 117 -18.92 -1.54 -9.19
C VAL A 117 -18.72 -0.04 -9.24
N ASN A 118 -19.09 0.55 -10.38
CA ASN A 118 -19.14 2.01 -10.56
C ASN A 118 -20.58 2.38 -10.88
N PRO A 119 -21.37 2.76 -9.88
CA PRO A 119 -22.81 3.00 -10.05
C PRO A 119 -23.11 4.06 -11.10
N GLY A 120 -22.30 5.13 -11.19
CA GLY A 120 -22.47 6.18 -12.21
C GLY A 120 -22.35 5.71 -13.66
N ASN A 121 -21.71 4.56 -13.90
CA ASN A 121 -21.56 3.97 -15.24
C ASN A 121 -22.52 2.83 -15.53
N ILE A 122 -23.12 2.21 -14.52
CA ILE A 122 -24.01 1.06 -14.68
C ILE A 122 -25.46 1.53 -14.73
N ARG A 123 -26.07 1.43 -15.89
CA ARG A 123 -27.48 1.80 -16.05
C ARG A 123 -28.37 0.91 -15.19
N LYS A 124 -29.33 1.51 -14.47
CA LYS A 124 -30.27 0.82 -13.60
C LYS A 124 -29.59 -0.06 -12.54
N PHE A 125 -28.43 0.40 -12.07
CA PHE A 125 -27.71 -0.32 -11.03
C PHE A 125 -28.57 -0.46 -9.77
N ASP A 126 -29.22 0.61 -9.35
CA ASP A 126 -30.06 0.68 -8.16
C ASP A 126 -31.21 -0.35 -8.20
N ASP A 127 -31.77 -0.61 -9.38
CA ASP A 127 -32.84 -1.61 -9.57
C ASP A 127 -32.37 -3.05 -9.29
N GLN A 128 -31.03 -3.29 -9.28
CA GLN A 128 -30.44 -4.63 -9.14
C GLN A 128 -29.63 -4.81 -7.86
N VAL A 129 -29.51 -3.78 -7.04
CA VAL A 129 -28.71 -3.85 -5.80
C VAL A 129 -29.17 -4.98 -4.90
N LYS A 130 -30.47 -5.21 -4.80
CA LYS A 130 -31.03 -6.31 -4.00
C LYS A 130 -30.53 -7.68 -4.43
N GLU A 131 -30.56 -7.96 -5.72
CA GLU A 131 -30.12 -9.23 -6.29
C GLU A 131 -28.60 -9.37 -6.19
N ILE A 132 -27.87 -8.29 -6.43
CA ILE A 132 -26.40 -8.25 -6.28
C ILE A 132 -26.02 -8.51 -4.82
N ALA A 133 -26.64 -7.81 -3.87
CA ALA A 133 -26.39 -7.98 -2.45
C ALA A 133 -26.64 -9.42 -2.00
N ARG A 134 -27.74 -10.04 -2.48
CA ARG A 134 -28.06 -11.44 -2.20
C ARG A 134 -27.00 -12.39 -2.77
N ALA A 135 -26.67 -12.25 -4.06
CA ALA A 135 -25.67 -13.10 -4.70
C ALA A 135 -24.29 -12.96 -4.02
N ALA A 136 -23.87 -11.73 -3.71
CA ALA A 136 -22.62 -11.47 -3.01
C ALA A 136 -22.58 -12.12 -1.62
N LYS A 137 -23.69 -12.03 -0.86
CA LYS A 137 -23.83 -12.67 0.46
C LYS A 137 -23.76 -14.18 0.38
N ASP A 138 -24.48 -14.78 -0.57
CA ASP A 138 -24.54 -16.23 -0.74
C ASP A 138 -23.18 -16.85 -1.11
N HIS A 139 -22.31 -16.07 -1.78
CA HIS A 139 -20.95 -16.50 -2.19
C HIS A 139 -19.82 -15.97 -1.30
N GLY A 140 -20.11 -15.15 -0.29
CA GLY A 140 -19.11 -14.52 0.55
C GLY A 140 -18.21 -13.52 -0.22
N THR A 141 -18.73 -12.91 -1.28
CA THR A 141 -18.03 -11.96 -2.13
C THR A 141 -18.26 -10.54 -1.61
N SER A 142 -17.20 -9.79 -1.32
CA SER A 142 -17.35 -8.38 -0.92
C SER A 142 -17.50 -7.46 -2.12
N ILE A 143 -18.10 -6.29 -1.88
CA ILE A 143 -18.31 -5.28 -2.93
C ILE A 143 -17.41 -4.05 -2.67
N ARG A 144 -16.90 -3.42 -3.72
CA ARG A 144 -16.35 -2.08 -3.65
C ARG A 144 -17.21 -1.11 -4.44
N ILE A 145 -17.84 -0.18 -3.73
CA ILE A 145 -18.56 0.95 -4.31
C ILE A 145 -17.49 1.98 -4.72
N GLY A 146 -17.35 2.19 -6.03
CA GLY A 146 -16.28 3.01 -6.59
C GLY A 146 -16.79 4.29 -7.24
N ILE A 147 -16.86 5.38 -6.49
CA ILE A 147 -17.22 6.70 -7.00
C ILE A 147 -15.96 7.37 -7.56
N ASN A 148 -16.03 7.84 -8.80
CA ASN A 148 -14.97 8.59 -9.47
C ASN A 148 -15.50 9.92 -9.98
N ALA A 149 -14.69 10.97 -9.90
CA ALA A 149 -15.04 12.29 -10.39
C ALA A 149 -15.44 12.32 -11.87
N GLY A 150 -14.76 11.51 -12.70
CA GLY A 150 -15.03 11.45 -14.14
C GLY A 150 -16.28 10.67 -14.55
N SER A 151 -16.95 10.00 -13.59
CA SER A 151 -18.14 9.16 -13.85
C SER A 151 -19.18 9.31 -12.75
N LEU A 152 -19.34 10.53 -12.24
CA LEU A 152 -20.36 10.87 -11.26
C LEU A 152 -21.74 10.78 -11.90
N GLU A 153 -22.75 10.35 -11.10
CA GLU A 153 -24.15 10.25 -11.54
C GLU A 153 -24.65 11.59 -12.08
N PRO A 154 -25.34 11.62 -13.26
CA PRO A 154 -25.73 12.87 -13.93
C PRO A 154 -26.60 13.81 -13.09
N GLY A 155 -27.47 13.29 -12.23
CA GLY A 155 -28.32 14.10 -11.35
C GLY A 155 -27.50 14.84 -10.28
N ILE A 156 -26.54 14.15 -9.67
CA ILE A 156 -25.61 14.72 -8.71
C ILE A 156 -24.71 15.76 -9.40
N LEU A 157 -24.17 15.41 -10.58
CA LEU A 157 -23.34 16.34 -11.35
C LEU A 157 -24.13 17.61 -11.72
N LYS A 158 -25.40 17.48 -12.08
CA LYS A 158 -26.27 18.64 -12.36
C LYS A 158 -26.52 19.50 -11.11
N LYS A 159 -26.69 18.85 -9.96
CA LYS A 159 -26.93 19.54 -8.68
C LYS A 159 -25.73 20.38 -8.25
N TYR A 160 -24.51 19.84 -8.38
CA TYR A 160 -23.27 20.46 -7.89
C TYR A 160 -22.48 21.20 -8.97
N GLY A 161 -22.81 21.03 -10.25
CA GLY A 161 -22.12 21.64 -11.38
C GLY A 161 -20.75 21.01 -11.73
N LYS A 162 -20.10 20.35 -10.77
CA LYS A 162 -18.82 19.65 -10.92
C LYS A 162 -18.66 18.58 -9.82
N ALA A 163 -17.63 17.76 -9.94
CA ALA A 163 -17.31 16.73 -8.94
C ALA A 163 -16.64 17.36 -7.71
N THR A 164 -17.42 18.00 -6.86
CA THR A 164 -16.95 18.53 -5.57
C THR A 164 -16.81 17.42 -4.53
N PRO A 165 -16.12 17.64 -3.41
CA PRO A 165 -16.10 16.68 -2.31
C PRO A 165 -17.50 16.27 -1.86
N GLU A 166 -18.42 17.22 -1.71
CA GLU A 166 -19.80 16.98 -1.31
C GLU A 166 -20.55 16.11 -2.32
N ALA A 167 -20.35 16.35 -3.61
CA ALA A 167 -20.96 15.54 -4.68
C ALA A 167 -20.50 14.10 -4.64
N LEU A 168 -19.20 13.86 -4.45
CA LEU A 168 -18.61 12.53 -4.33
C LEU A 168 -19.13 11.80 -3.08
N VAL A 169 -19.23 12.49 -1.96
CA VAL A 169 -19.71 11.92 -0.69
C VAL A 169 -21.22 11.63 -0.76
N GLU A 170 -22.05 12.53 -1.31
CA GLU A 170 -23.49 12.29 -1.47
C GLU A 170 -23.73 11.04 -2.32
N SER A 171 -23.02 10.89 -3.45
CA SER A 171 -23.10 9.69 -4.28
C SER A 171 -22.71 8.43 -3.51
N ALA A 172 -21.63 8.48 -2.74
CA ALA A 172 -21.14 7.34 -1.98
C ALA A 172 -22.11 6.90 -0.88
N VAL A 173 -22.67 7.86 -0.15
CA VAL A 173 -23.64 7.61 0.94
C VAL A 173 -24.93 7.04 0.38
N TRP A 174 -25.41 7.57 -0.75
CA TRP A 174 -26.59 7.04 -1.42
C TRP A 174 -26.43 5.57 -1.79
N GLU A 175 -25.35 5.24 -2.48
CA GLU A 175 -25.06 3.87 -2.90
C GLU A 175 -24.86 2.91 -1.71
N ALA A 176 -24.21 3.36 -0.66
CA ALA A 176 -24.04 2.59 0.56
C ALA A 176 -25.40 2.28 1.20
N SER A 177 -26.31 3.26 1.25
CA SER A 177 -27.66 3.07 1.82
C SER A 177 -28.46 2.00 1.09
N LEU A 178 -28.33 1.91 -0.24
CA LEU A 178 -29.04 0.88 -1.02
C LEU A 178 -28.59 -0.54 -0.64
N PHE A 179 -27.30 -0.76 -0.43
CA PHE A 179 -26.80 -2.06 0.05
C PHE A 179 -27.24 -2.36 1.48
N GLU A 180 -27.18 -1.36 2.37
CA GLU A 180 -27.56 -1.50 3.78
C GLU A 180 -29.05 -1.77 3.97
N GLU A 181 -29.91 -1.16 3.14
CA GLU A 181 -31.37 -1.46 3.12
C GLU A 181 -31.68 -2.92 2.83
N HIS A 182 -30.80 -3.62 2.12
CA HIS A 182 -30.88 -5.05 1.84
C HIS A 182 -30.06 -5.92 2.82
N GLY A 183 -29.61 -5.36 3.93
CA GLY A 183 -28.84 -6.07 4.97
C GLY A 183 -27.49 -6.59 4.49
N PHE A 184 -26.89 -5.94 3.49
CA PHE A 184 -25.57 -6.25 3.00
C PHE A 184 -24.56 -5.20 3.51
N HIS A 185 -23.55 -5.65 4.28
CA HIS A 185 -22.57 -4.78 4.93
C HIS A 185 -21.13 -5.08 4.52
N ASP A 186 -20.91 -6.13 3.72
CA ASP A 186 -19.57 -6.56 3.28
C ASP A 186 -19.07 -5.73 2.08
N PHE A 187 -19.01 -4.43 2.27
CA PHE A 187 -18.51 -3.53 1.23
C PHE A 187 -17.56 -2.46 1.77
N LYS A 188 -16.71 -1.97 0.89
CA LYS A 188 -15.84 -0.82 1.08
C LYS A 188 -16.13 0.24 0.04
N ILE A 189 -15.76 1.49 0.34
CA ILE A 189 -16.06 2.64 -0.51
C ILE A 189 -14.78 3.33 -0.97
N SER A 190 -14.81 3.88 -2.18
CA SER A 190 -13.79 4.81 -2.67
C SER A 190 -14.44 6.02 -3.33
N VAL A 191 -13.95 7.22 -2.99
CA VAL A 191 -14.33 8.51 -3.58
C VAL A 191 -13.08 9.15 -4.19
N LYS A 192 -12.84 8.89 -5.47
CA LYS A 192 -11.57 9.21 -6.14
C LYS A 192 -11.67 10.49 -6.97
N HIS A 193 -10.63 11.29 -6.88
CA HIS A 193 -10.43 12.48 -7.69
C HIS A 193 -8.96 12.51 -8.19
N ASN A 194 -8.69 13.22 -9.29
CA ASN A 194 -7.33 13.42 -9.80
C ASN A 194 -6.59 14.58 -9.10
N ASP A 195 -7.33 15.43 -8.41
CA ASP A 195 -6.78 16.46 -7.52
C ASP A 195 -6.67 15.90 -6.09
N PRO A 196 -5.45 15.82 -5.52
CA PRO A 196 -5.23 15.30 -4.18
C PRO A 196 -5.97 16.07 -3.08
N VAL A 197 -6.12 17.39 -3.23
CA VAL A 197 -6.79 18.25 -2.22
C VAL A 197 -8.28 17.95 -2.15
N ILE A 198 -8.93 17.86 -3.32
CA ILE A 198 -10.36 17.48 -3.41
C ILE A 198 -10.57 16.06 -2.90
N MET A 199 -9.66 15.14 -3.27
CA MET A 199 -9.71 13.76 -2.79
C MET A 199 -9.63 13.69 -1.26
N VAL A 200 -8.65 14.36 -0.65
CA VAL A 200 -8.49 14.36 0.82
C VAL A 200 -9.75 14.89 1.49
N ALA A 201 -10.29 16.03 1.04
CA ALA A 201 -11.54 16.60 1.59
C ALA A 201 -12.73 15.63 1.46
N ALA A 202 -12.88 14.94 0.32
CA ALA A 202 -13.95 13.97 0.12
C ALA A 202 -13.85 12.77 1.07
N TYR A 203 -12.65 12.22 1.25
CA TYR A 203 -12.46 11.09 2.19
C TYR A 203 -12.62 11.49 3.65
N GLU A 204 -12.19 12.69 4.05
CA GLU A 204 -12.44 13.23 5.39
C GLU A 204 -13.94 13.36 5.68
N MET A 205 -14.67 13.98 4.76
CA MET A 205 -16.14 14.11 4.88
C MET A 205 -16.83 12.75 4.90
N LEU A 206 -16.38 11.79 4.06
CA LEU A 206 -16.96 10.44 4.03
C LEU A 206 -16.66 9.67 5.32
N ALA A 207 -15.48 9.85 5.88
CA ALA A 207 -15.07 9.20 7.13
C ALA A 207 -15.94 9.55 8.33
N GLU A 208 -16.60 10.72 8.30
CA GLU A 208 -17.53 11.18 9.33
C GLU A 208 -18.96 10.63 9.16
N LYS A 209 -19.29 10.06 7.99
CA LYS A 209 -20.66 9.64 7.65
C LYS A 209 -21.00 8.20 8.05
N GLY A 210 -20.00 7.35 8.27
CA GLY A 210 -20.23 5.95 8.60
C GLY A 210 -18.94 5.21 8.93
N ASP A 211 -19.05 3.92 9.21
CA ASP A 211 -17.95 3.04 9.63
C ASP A 211 -17.40 2.17 8.48
N TRP A 212 -17.69 2.51 7.24
CA TRP A 212 -17.24 1.76 6.06
C TRP A 212 -15.72 1.75 5.93
N PRO A 213 -15.10 0.62 5.56
CA PRO A 213 -13.71 0.61 5.13
C PRO A 213 -13.51 1.47 3.88
N LEU A 214 -12.42 2.23 3.84
CA LEU A 214 -12.14 3.18 2.78
C LEU A 214 -10.94 2.73 1.93
N HIS A 215 -11.16 2.67 0.60
CA HIS A 215 -10.13 2.37 -0.38
C HIS A 215 -9.57 3.65 -0.98
N LEU A 216 -8.38 4.05 -0.59
CA LEU A 216 -7.75 5.28 -1.05
C LEU A 216 -7.13 5.13 -2.45
N GLY A 217 -7.21 6.17 -3.25
CA GLY A 217 -6.55 6.23 -4.55
C GLY A 217 -6.76 7.56 -5.24
N VAL A 218 -5.68 8.18 -5.72
CA VAL A 218 -5.75 9.28 -6.68
C VAL A 218 -6.01 8.68 -8.04
N THR A 219 -7.10 9.06 -8.72
CA THR A 219 -7.37 8.60 -10.08
C THR A 219 -6.58 9.41 -11.08
N GLU A 220 -6.11 8.78 -12.17
CA GLU A 220 -5.41 9.49 -13.26
C GLU A 220 -4.25 10.36 -12.72
N ALA A 221 -3.45 9.80 -11.82
CA ALA A 221 -2.41 10.58 -11.13
C ALA A 221 -1.28 11.02 -12.08
N GLY A 222 -1.09 10.31 -13.20
CA GLY A 222 -0.15 10.67 -14.25
C GLY A 222 1.14 9.84 -14.27
N PRO A 223 2.21 10.33 -14.92
CA PRO A 223 3.50 9.65 -15.01
C PRO A 223 4.09 9.34 -13.63
N ALA A 224 5.02 8.39 -13.57
CA ALA A 224 5.56 7.83 -12.35
C ALA A 224 5.96 8.89 -11.31
N PHE A 225 6.74 9.89 -11.67
CA PHE A 225 7.20 10.95 -10.75
C PHE A 225 6.03 11.75 -10.19
N GLN A 226 5.19 12.33 -11.05
CA GLN A 226 4.07 13.16 -10.65
C GLN A 226 3.01 12.36 -9.88
N GLY A 227 2.69 11.16 -10.37
CA GLY A 227 1.70 10.27 -9.75
C GLY A 227 2.13 9.78 -8.38
N THR A 228 3.41 9.52 -8.19
CA THR A 228 4.00 9.19 -6.88
C THR A 228 3.82 10.34 -5.88
N ILE A 229 4.17 11.56 -6.28
CA ILE A 229 4.02 12.75 -5.42
C ILE A 229 2.55 12.96 -5.04
N LYS A 230 1.63 12.94 -6.01
CA LYS A 230 0.20 13.08 -5.74
C LYS A 230 -0.32 12.01 -4.78
N SER A 231 0.05 10.76 -5.00
CA SER A 231 -0.37 9.64 -4.16
C SER A 231 0.22 9.74 -2.75
N ALA A 232 1.50 10.02 -2.63
CA ALA A 232 2.18 10.18 -1.34
C ALA A 232 1.59 11.35 -0.53
N THR A 233 1.29 12.47 -1.18
CA THR A 233 0.68 13.64 -0.54
C THR A 233 -0.73 13.31 -0.02
N ALA A 234 -1.60 12.72 -0.86
CA ALA A 234 -2.97 12.41 -0.48
C ALA A 234 -3.02 11.30 0.59
N PHE A 235 -2.26 10.22 0.41
CA PHE A 235 -2.25 9.11 1.36
C PHE A 235 -1.60 9.52 2.68
N GLY A 236 -0.51 10.31 2.64
CA GLY A 236 0.12 10.85 3.83
C GLY A 236 -0.84 11.69 4.66
N ALA A 237 -1.61 12.57 4.01
CA ALA A 237 -2.61 13.42 4.68
C ALA A 237 -3.73 12.59 5.33
N LEU A 238 -4.25 11.55 4.67
CA LEU A 238 -5.35 10.72 5.18
C LEU A 238 -4.89 9.68 6.20
N LEU A 239 -3.84 8.93 5.88
CA LEU A 239 -3.33 7.86 6.73
C LEU A 239 -2.77 8.40 8.07
N SER A 240 -2.14 9.59 8.07
CA SER A 240 -1.71 10.24 9.32
C SER A 240 -2.86 10.60 10.25
N ARG A 241 -4.07 10.75 9.72
CA ARG A 241 -5.31 10.98 10.49
C ARG A 241 -6.08 9.69 10.76
N GLY A 242 -5.49 8.54 10.50
CA GLY A 242 -6.12 7.23 10.68
C GLY A 242 -7.19 6.86 9.66
N ILE A 243 -7.27 7.58 8.53
CA ILE A 243 -8.28 7.34 7.48
C ILE A 243 -7.67 6.52 6.35
N GLY A 244 -8.23 5.35 6.07
CA GLY A 244 -7.82 4.45 4.99
C GLY A 244 -7.54 3.02 5.45
N ASP A 245 -8.10 2.06 4.74
CA ASP A 245 -8.02 0.62 5.06
C ASP A 245 -7.36 -0.17 3.94
N THR A 246 -7.36 0.32 2.73
CA THR A 246 -6.66 -0.23 1.57
C THR A 246 -6.27 0.91 0.62
N ILE A 247 -5.15 0.75 -0.08
CA ILE A 247 -4.63 1.78 -0.99
C ILE A 247 -4.37 1.21 -2.39
N ARG A 248 -4.49 2.08 -3.40
CA ARG A 248 -4.02 1.81 -4.75
C ARG A 248 -3.35 3.05 -5.33
N VAL A 249 -2.06 2.96 -5.61
CA VAL A 249 -1.33 3.95 -6.39
C VAL A 249 -1.68 3.76 -7.87
N SER A 250 -1.91 4.84 -8.62
CA SER A 250 -2.22 4.79 -10.05
C SER A 250 -1.18 5.56 -10.83
N LEU A 251 -0.40 4.87 -11.65
CA LEU A 251 0.69 5.45 -12.43
C LEU A 251 0.56 5.08 -13.91
N SER A 252 0.97 5.99 -14.78
CA SER A 252 1.26 5.67 -16.19
C SER A 252 2.65 5.02 -16.28
N ALA A 253 2.77 3.80 -15.69
CA ALA A 253 4.00 3.01 -15.56
C ALA A 253 3.63 1.52 -15.38
N PRO A 254 4.59 0.58 -15.43
CA PRO A 254 4.33 -0.82 -15.12
C PRO A 254 3.67 -0.98 -13.73
N PRO A 255 2.65 -1.85 -13.58
CA PRO A 255 1.90 -2.00 -12.33
C PRO A 255 2.74 -2.37 -11.09
N VAL A 256 3.88 -3.01 -11.30
CA VAL A 256 4.86 -3.31 -10.23
C VAL A 256 5.35 -2.04 -9.54
N GLU A 257 5.53 -0.94 -10.29
CA GLU A 257 5.94 0.36 -9.71
C GLU A 257 4.86 0.94 -8.78
N GLU A 258 3.58 0.70 -9.07
CA GLU A 258 2.48 1.10 -8.19
C GLU A 258 2.59 0.41 -6.82
N ILE A 259 2.99 -0.87 -6.80
CA ILE A 259 3.16 -1.66 -5.57
C ILE A 259 4.38 -1.18 -4.78
N LYS A 260 5.51 -0.95 -5.45
CA LYS A 260 6.72 -0.40 -4.80
C LYS A 260 6.42 0.93 -4.11
N VAL A 261 5.77 1.85 -4.83
CA VAL A 261 5.37 3.16 -4.28
C VAL A 261 4.38 3.02 -3.12
N GLY A 262 3.35 2.17 -3.26
CA GLY A 262 2.36 1.93 -2.21
C GLY A 262 2.98 1.38 -0.93
N ASN A 263 3.84 0.38 -1.04
CA ASN A 263 4.58 -0.19 0.08
C ASN A 263 5.51 0.85 0.73
N GLN A 264 6.23 1.63 -0.07
CA GLN A 264 7.13 2.67 0.42
C GLN A 264 6.38 3.77 1.20
N ILE A 265 5.20 4.17 0.74
CA ILE A 265 4.35 5.14 1.48
C ILE A 265 3.96 4.56 2.84
N LEU A 266 3.49 3.31 2.91
CA LEU A 266 3.11 2.68 4.17
C LEU A 266 4.29 2.50 5.12
N GLN A 267 5.45 2.10 4.60
CA GLN A 267 6.69 1.96 5.37
C GLN A 267 7.17 3.31 5.91
N SER A 268 7.14 4.37 5.10
CA SER A 268 7.51 5.73 5.52
C SER A 268 6.63 6.28 6.64
N LEU A 269 5.38 5.80 6.73
CA LEU A 269 4.44 6.13 7.80
C LEU A 269 4.46 5.13 8.97
N ASN A 270 5.35 4.14 8.98
CA ASN A 270 5.38 3.03 9.95
C ASN A 270 4.06 2.23 10.05
N LEU A 271 3.28 2.20 8.95
CA LEU A 271 2.02 1.45 8.84
C LEU A 271 2.21 0.05 8.21
N ARG A 272 3.43 -0.25 7.76
CA ARG A 272 3.90 -1.55 7.30
C ARG A 272 5.32 -1.75 7.82
N PRO A 273 5.74 -2.98 8.18
CA PRO A 273 7.13 -3.24 8.54
C PRO A 273 8.09 -2.70 7.49
N ARG A 274 9.12 -2.01 7.94
CA ARG A 274 10.17 -1.55 7.03
C ARG A 274 10.92 -2.77 6.51
N LYS A 275 11.26 -2.73 5.25
CA LYS A 275 12.28 -3.59 4.65
C LYS A 275 13.60 -2.79 4.64
N LEU A 276 14.53 -3.15 3.78
CA LEU A 276 15.75 -2.38 3.57
C LEU A 276 15.44 -0.89 3.31
N GLU A 277 16.05 -0.01 4.10
CA GLU A 277 15.97 1.45 3.95
C GLU A 277 17.38 2.00 3.76
N ILE A 278 17.62 2.64 2.62
CA ILE A 278 18.88 3.37 2.37
C ILE A 278 18.66 4.84 2.71
N VAL A 279 19.42 5.34 3.68
CA VAL A 279 19.45 6.74 4.07
C VAL A 279 20.75 7.34 3.53
N SER A 280 20.66 8.32 2.63
CA SER A 280 21.84 8.98 2.09
C SER A 280 21.76 10.50 2.24
N CYS A 281 22.92 11.14 2.44
CA CYS A 281 22.97 12.58 2.50
C CYS A 281 22.88 13.19 1.09
N PRO A 282 22.41 14.46 0.96
CA PRO A 282 22.21 15.09 -0.35
C PRO A 282 23.53 15.52 -1.04
N SER A 283 24.68 14.98 -0.66
CA SER A 283 25.99 15.29 -1.25
C SER A 283 26.27 16.80 -1.35
N CYS A 284 26.13 17.51 -0.23
CA CYS A 284 26.42 18.96 -0.19
C CYS A 284 27.91 19.27 -0.39
N GLY A 285 28.31 20.56 -0.47
CA GLY A 285 29.71 20.98 -0.68
C GLY A 285 30.75 20.50 0.36
N ARG A 286 30.33 19.74 1.38
CA ARG A 286 31.21 19.07 2.34
C ARG A 286 31.48 17.61 1.99
N ALA A 287 30.76 17.04 1.03
CA ALA A 287 30.97 15.66 0.62
C ALA A 287 32.36 15.48 0.01
N GLN A 288 33.01 14.41 0.41
CA GLN A 288 34.38 14.06 -0.04
C GLN A 288 34.37 12.80 -0.91
N VAL A 289 33.22 12.25 -1.17
CA VAL A 289 32.96 11.10 -2.04
C VAL A 289 31.70 11.37 -2.87
N ASP A 290 31.54 10.67 -3.98
CA ASP A 290 30.32 10.69 -4.76
C ASP A 290 29.24 9.84 -4.06
N VAL A 291 28.46 10.49 -3.17
CA VAL A 291 27.42 9.86 -2.39
C VAL A 291 26.31 9.29 -3.27
N TYR A 292 26.02 9.96 -4.39
CA TYR A 292 24.97 9.50 -5.31
C TYR A 292 25.33 8.12 -5.88
N THR A 293 26.46 8.01 -6.53
CA THR A 293 26.96 6.74 -7.09
C THR A 293 27.12 5.66 -6.00
N LEU A 294 27.63 6.05 -4.82
CA LEU A 294 27.82 5.13 -3.70
C LEU A 294 26.47 4.56 -3.19
N ALA A 295 25.48 5.42 -3.01
CA ALA A 295 24.15 5.01 -2.57
C ALA A 295 23.43 4.13 -3.61
N GLU A 296 23.57 4.44 -4.91
CA GLU A 296 23.03 3.59 -5.98
C GLU A 296 23.68 2.19 -5.99
N GLN A 297 24.99 2.12 -5.85
CA GLN A 297 25.72 0.84 -5.82
C GLN A 297 25.33 0.00 -4.59
N VAL A 298 25.20 0.62 -3.42
CA VAL A 298 24.74 -0.06 -2.20
C VAL A 298 23.31 -0.54 -2.38
N THR A 299 22.43 0.30 -2.94
CA THR A 299 21.03 -0.09 -3.21
C THR A 299 20.96 -1.27 -4.15
N ALA A 300 21.72 -1.26 -5.25
CA ALA A 300 21.76 -2.35 -6.21
C ALA A 300 22.34 -3.65 -5.61
N GLY A 301 23.37 -3.53 -4.79
CA GLY A 301 23.99 -4.68 -4.14
C GLY A 301 23.16 -5.34 -3.05
N LEU A 302 22.19 -4.61 -2.50
CA LEU A 302 21.26 -5.09 -1.48
C LEU A 302 19.83 -5.33 -2.03
N GLU A 303 19.66 -5.24 -3.36
CA GLU A 303 18.36 -5.48 -3.99
C GLU A 303 17.86 -6.89 -3.69
N GLY A 304 16.59 -7.00 -3.31
CA GLY A 304 15.97 -8.28 -2.92
C GLY A 304 16.15 -8.67 -1.44
N MET A 305 16.90 -7.91 -0.65
CA MET A 305 16.99 -8.12 0.80
C MET A 305 15.67 -7.70 1.49
N GLU A 306 15.03 -8.67 2.15
CA GLU A 306 13.70 -8.46 2.76
C GLU A 306 13.73 -8.16 4.26
N ILE A 307 14.91 -8.02 4.85
CA ILE A 307 15.08 -7.72 6.27
C ILE A 307 14.86 -6.23 6.59
N PRO A 308 14.41 -5.88 7.79
CA PRO A 308 14.24 -4.50 8.22
C PRO A 308 15.58 -3.87 8.61
N LEU A 309 16.45 -3.64 7.63
CA LEU A 309 17.79 -3.07 7.82
C LEU A 309 17.82 -1.62 7.33
N ARG A 310 18.26 -0.71 8.19
CA ARG A 310 18.52 0.70 7.85
C ARG A 310 20.00 0.92 7.60
N VAL A 311 20.35 1.26 6.35
CA VAL A 311 21.73 1.48 5.92
C VAL A 311 21.96 2.97 5.61
N ALA A 312 22.92 3.61 6.29
CA ALA A 312 23.25 5.01 6.10
C ALA A 312 24.50 5.19 5.23
N VAL A 313 24.38 5.97 4.15
CA VAL A 313 25.50 6.32 3.25
C VAL A 313 25.77 7.82 3.34
N MET A 314 26.85 8.19 4.05
CA MET A 314 27.17 9.58 4.39
C MET A 314 28.51 10.03 3.80
N GLY A 315 28.50 11.14 3.07
CA GLY A 315 29.64 11.65 2.29
C GLY A 315 30.62 12.55 3.03
N CYS A 316 30.42 12.81 4.34
CA CYS A 316 31.33 13.66 5.10
C CYS A 316 31.38 13.29 6.57
N VAL A 317 32.46 13.74 7.25
CA VAL A 317 32.69 13.51 8.69
C VAL A 317 31.97 14.49 9.62
N VAL A 318 31.21 15.46 9.09
CA VAL A 318 30.55 16.48 9.92
C VAL A 318 29.24 15.93 10.52
N ASN A 319 28.28 15.58 9.70
CA ASN A 319 27.00 14.98 10.13
C ASN A 319 27.01 13.46 9.98
N GLY A 320 27.87 12.94 9.09
CA GLY A 320 27.91 11.51 8.75
C GLY A 320 28.00 10.58 9.95
N PRO A 321 28.90 10.81 10.92
CA PRO A 321 28.99 9.94 12.10
C PRO A 321 27.73 9.93 12.97
N GLY A 322 26.99 11.04 13.05
CA GLY A 322 25.71 11.12 13.77
C GLY A 322 24.63 10.26 13.11
N GLU A 323 24.40 10.50 11.83
CA GLU A 323 23.40 9.78 11.03
C GLU A 323 23.75 8.29 10.88
N ALA A 324 25.03 7.96 10.69
CA ALA A 324 25.48 6.59 10.59
C ALA A 324 25.31 5.79 11.90
N ARG A 325 25.34 6.48 13.05
CA ARG A 325 25.11 5.84 14.37
C ARG A 325 23.65 5.51 14.62
N GLU A 326 22.73 6.24 14.02
CA GLU A 326 21.30 6.00 14.17
C GLU A 326 20.78 4.90 13.25
N ALA A 327 21.59 4.46 12.27
CA ALA A 327 21.31 3.35 11.39
C ALA A 327 21.83 2.03 11.98
N ASP A 328 21.26 0.91 11.51
CA ASP A 328 21.76 -0.43 11.87
C ASP A 328 23.16 -0.67 11.32
N LEU A 329 23.40 -0.19 10.10
CA LEU A 329 24.67 -0.22 9.39
C LEU A 329 24.88 1.14 8.73
N GLY A 330 26.10 1.64 8.67
CA GLY A 330 26.35 2.91 7.99
C GLY A 330 27.80 3.17 7.68
N VAL A 331 28.01 4.12 6.78
CA VAL A 331 29.34 4.68 6.47
C VAL A 331 29.36 6.19 6.61
N ALA A 332 30.40 6.71 7.22
CA ALA A 332 30.75 8.12 7.17
C ALA A 332 32.06 8.27 6.43
N SER A 333 32.05 8.93 5.26
CA SER A 333 33.19 9.04 4.36
C SER A 333 33.98 10.32 4.57
N GLY A 334 35.29 10.23 4.42
CA GLY A 334 36.20 11.39 4.51
C GLY A 334 37.66 11.03 4.23
N ASN A 335 38.40 11.93 3.58
CA ASN A 335 39.81 11.76 3.26
C ASN A 335 40.15 10.46 2.51
N GLY A 336 39.31 10.07 1.52
CA GLY A 336 39.49 8.84 0.74
C GLY A 336 39.28 7.55 1.51
N LYS A 337 38.57 7.61 2.65
CA LYS A 337 38.25 6.47 3.52
C LYS A 337 36.80 6.53 3.98
N GLY A 338 36.24 5.36 4.35
CA GLY A 338 34.93 5.21 4.99
C GLY A 338 35.05 4.58 6.37
N GLN A 339 34.49 5.21 7.39
CA GLN A 339 34.27 4.60 8.71
C GLN A 339 32.97 3.83 8.66
N ILE A 340 33.03 2.52 8.88
CA ILE A 340 31.86 1.63 8.88
C ILE A 340 31.34 1.53 10.31
N PHE A 341 30.04 1.77 10.48
CA PHE A 341 29.31 1.72 11.72
C PHE A 341 28.31 0.55 11.71
N VAL A 342 28.30 -0.22 12.78
CA VAL A 342 27.25 -1.22 13.06
C VAL A 342 26.67 -0.92 14.43
N LYS A 343 25.35 -0.76 14.50
CA LYS A 343 24.63 -0.43 15.75
C LYS A 343 25.29 0.72 16.53
N GLY A 344 25.67 1.76 15.82
CA GLY A 344 26.26 2.98 16.37
C GLY A 344 27.75 2.93 16.69
N GLN A 345 28.42 1.80 16.53
CA GLN A 345 29.86 1.64 16.80
C GLN A 345 30.66 1.53 15.52
N VAL A 346 31.82 2.21 15.47
CA VAL A 346 32.78 2.06 14.37
C VAL A 346 33.42 0.68 14.50
N ILE A 347 33.22 -0.18 13.51
CA ILE A 347 33.79 -1.53 13.47
C ILE A 347 35.09 -1.58 12.66
N LYS A 348 35.19 -0.79 11.59
CA LYS A 348 36.38 -0.72 10.75
C LYS A 348 36.44 0.59 9.95
N THR A 349 37.61 0.90 9.43
CA THR A 349 37.84 2.00 8.48
C THR A 349 38.46 1.41 7.23
N VAL A 350 37.86 1.66 6.08
CA VAL A 350 38.26 1.08 4.78
C VAL A 350 38.59 2.19 3.77
N PRO A 351 39.39 1.90 2.74
CA PRO A 351 39.54 2.79 1.58
C PRO A 351 38.17 3.02 0.89
N GLU A 352 38.03 4.15 0.19
CA GLU A 352 36.80 4.49 -0.54
C GLU A 352 36.38 3.39 -1.51
N SER A 353 37.33 2.75 -2.20
CA SER A 353 37.08 1.66 -3.15
C SER A 353 36.50 0.40 -2.54
N GLU A 354 36.59 0.22 -1.22
CA GLU A 354 36.09 -0.97 -0.51
C GLU A 354 34.80 -0.71 0.26
N ILE A 355 34.27 0.52 0.24
CA ILE A 355 33.08 0.89 1.03
C ILE A 355 31.87 0.06 0.64
N VAL A 356 31.56 -0.04 -0.67
CA VAL A 356 30.36 -0.76 -1.17
C VAL A 356 30.40 -2.23 -0.79
N GLU A 357 31.51 -2.90 -1.11
CA GLU A 357 31.71 -4.33 -0.81
C GLU A 357 31.57 -4.59 0.69
N THR A 358 32.24 -3.75 1.51
CA THR A 358 32.16 -3.86 2.97
C THR A 358 30.73 -3.66 3.52
N LEU A 359 29.97 -2.69 3.00
CA LEU A 359 28.60 -2.48 3.44
C LEU A 359 27.71 -3.67 3.06
N ILE A 360 27.89 -4.25 1.88
CA ILE A 360 27.13 -5.44 1.43
C ILE A 360 27.47 -6.63 2.32
N GLU A 361 28.75 -6.90 2.58
CA GLU A 361 29.20 -7.98 3.46
C GLU A 361 28.59 -7.86 4.88
N GLU A 362 28.68 -6.66 5.46
CA GLU A 362 28.16 -6.44 6.81
C GLU A 362 26.62 -6.50 6.85
N ALA A 363 25.93 -6.04 5.80
CA ALA A 363 24.50 -6.19 5.68
C ALA A 363 24.06 -7.67 5.62
N MET A 364 24.76 -8.47 4.84
CA MET A 364 24.50 -9.92 4.77
C MET A 364 24.76 -10.60 6.11
N ARG A 365 25.86 -10.24 6.81
CA ARG A 365 26.15 -10.79 8.13
C ARG A 365 25.06 -10.44 9.14
N ILE A 366 24.56 -9.19 9.15
CA ILE A 366 23.47 -8.78 10.03
C ILE A 366 22.17 -9.53 9.67
N ALA A 367 21.93 -9.78 8.38
CA ALA A 367 20.80 -10.56 7.91
C ALA A 367 20.80 -11.99 8.42
N GLU A 368 21.96 -12.64 8.38
CA GLU A 368 22.16 -14.00 8.91
C GLU A 368 21.92 -14.04 10.42
N GLU A 369 22.48 -13.09 11.18
CA GLU A 369 22.27 -12.97 12.63
C GLU A 369 20.78 -12.76 12.99
N MET A 370 20.05 -11.96 12.23
CA MET A 370 18.60 -11.75 12.42
C MET A 370 17.80 -13.00 12.10
N GLY A 371 18.11 -13.70 11.00
CA GLY A 371 17.45 -14.94 10.62
C GLY A 371 17.68 -16.09 11.61
N GLU A 372 18.85 -16.17 12.24
CA GLU A 372 19.14 -17.13 13.30
C GLU A 372 18.36 -16.80 14.60
N ALA A 373 18.22 -15.52 14.95
CA ALA A 373 17.45 -15.07 16.10
C ALA A 373 15.95 -15.39 15.98
N ASP A 374 15.37 -15.14 14.81
CA ASP A 374 13.96 -15.49 14.51
C ASP A 374 13.74 -17.01 14.53
N GLY A 375 14.73 -17.79 14.08
CA GLY A 375 14.72 -19.26 14.13
C GLY A 375 14.74 -19.81 15.56
N GLU A 376 15.53 -19.22 16.45
CA GLU A 376 15.61 -19.63 17.87
C GLU A 376 14.33 -19.30 18.65
N ASP A 377 13.68 -18.16 18.38
CA ASP A 377 12.43 -17.79 19.03
C ASP A 377 11.25 -18.64 18.52
N ALA A 378 11.26 -19.04 17.27
CA ALA A 378 10.27 -19.99 16.72
C ALA A 378 10.38 -21.38 17.36
N VAL A 379 11.58 -21.83 17.74
CA VAL A 379 11.80 -23.09 18.45
C VAL A 379 11.39 -23.02 19.92
N LYS A 380 11.54 -21.87 20.58
CA LYS A 380 11.12 -21.66 21.97
C LYS A 380 9.61 -21.51 22.16
N GLY A 381 8.87 -21.21 21.07
CA GLY A 381 7.41 -20.99 21.09
C GLY A 381 6.55 -22.24 20.83
N SER A 382 7.11 -23.43 20.66
CA SER A 382 6.33 -24.65 20.46
C SER A 382 5.77 -25.14 21.80
N PRO A 383 4.41 -25.20 22.00
CA PRO A 383 3.85 -25.74 23.23
C PRO A 383 4.13 -27.25 23.31
N VAL A 384 4.82 -27.65 24.38
CA VAL A 384 4.93 -29.05 24.75
C VAL A 384 3.56 -29.54 25.16
N VAL A 385 2.89 -30.28 24.29
CA VAL A 385 1.66 -30.99 24.64
C VAL A 385 2.08 -32.19 25.50
N SER A 386 1.90 -32.07 26.81
CA SER A 386 1.97 -33.21 27.72
C SER A 386 0.69 -34.03 27.58
N VAL A 387 0.78 -35.19 26.99
CA VAL A 387 -0.27 -36.22 27.03
C VAL A 387 -0.14 -36.92 28.37
N SER A 388 -1.16 -36.74 29.22
CA SER A 388 -1.45 -37.57 30.36
C SER A 388 -2.84 -38.16 30.22
#